data_11d238a88e4a033f7fcb4c258b049929
#
_entry.id   11d238a88e4a033f7fcb4c258b049929
#
_cell.length_a   1.000
_cell.length_b   1.000
_cell.length_c   1.000
_cell.angle_alpha   90.00
_cell.angle_beta   90.00
_cell.angle_gamma   90.00
#
_symmetry.space_group_name_H-M   'P 1'
#
loop_
_entity.id
_entity.type
_entity.pdbx_description
1 polymer ?
#
loop_
_entity_poly.entity_id
_entity_poly.type
_entity_poly.pdbx_seq_one_letter_code
_entity_poly.pdbx_strand_id
1 'polypeptide(L)'
;MVDFKMIDLNGRWRHLTLPIERFTEKTMKWGLGFDGSNYGYAPIEKSDMVFIPDLTSAVEEPFAEMPTLSMIGDVCSITDDSFKPFDQYPRNVAKAAVKYMQDNGIADTILMGPEFELFILDYVAFQADPQRIALEIDSDCAEWNTPNIGDGYQIRHKGAYHITSPHDN
;
A
#
# COMPACT_ATOMS: atom_id res chain seq x y z
N MET A 1 -11.96 12.55 4.25
CA MET A 1 -12.23 11.12 3.99
C MET A 1 -11.43 10.28 4.96
N VAL A 2 -11.76 9.01 5.12
CA VAL A 2 -10.91 8.01 5.83
C VAL A 2 -10.62 6.88 4.88
N ASP A 3 -9.34 6.54 4.74
CA ASP A 3 -8.85 5.52 3.82
C ASP A 3 -8.17 4.38 4.59
N PHE A 4 -8.67 3.17 4.42
CA PHE A 4 -8.19 1.97 5.09
C PHE A 4 -7.39 1.14 4.12
N LYS A 5 -6.09 1.04 4.36
CA LYS A 5 -5.14 0.39 3.47
C LYS A 5 -4.81 -1.02 3.93
N MET A 6 -4.86 -1.95 3.01
CA MET A 6 -4.50 -3.35 3.22
C MET A 6 -3.65 -3.88 2.07
N ILE A 7 -3.01 -5.01 2.25
CA ILE A 7 -2.14 -5.65 1.25
C ILE A 7 -2.77 -6.96 0.81
N ASP A 8 -3.00 -7.14 -0.49
CA ASP A 8 -3.46 -8.43 -1.03
C ASP A 8 -2.35 -9.50 -1.00
N LEU A 9 -2.69 -10.75 -1.31
CA LEU A 9 -1.73 -11.86 -1.29
C LEU A 9 -0.62 -11.76 -2.37
N ASN A 10 -0.79 -10.84 -3.33
CA ASN A 10 0.23 -10.54 -4.35
C ASN A 10 1.15 -9.37 -3.94
N GLY A 11 0.99 -8.82 -2.73
CA GLY A 11 1.78 -7.70 -2.23
C GLY A 11 1.32 -6.33 -2.73
N ARG A 12 0.13 -6.21 -3.31
CA ARG A 12 -0.40 -4.94 -3.80
C ARG A 12 -1.20 -4.24 -2.72
N TRP A 13 -1.04 -2.92 -2.64
CA TRP A 13 -1.91 -2.08 -1.84
C TRP A 13 -3.34 -2.10 -2.38
N ARG A 14 -4.28 -2.29 -1.48
CA ARG A 14 -5.72 -2.18 -1.68
C ARG A 14 -6.27 -1.25 -0.62
N HIS A 15 -7.40 -0.63 -0.89
CA HIS A 15 -8.00 0.26 0.08
C HIS A 15 -9.53 0.27 0.04
N LEU A 16 -10.11 0.71 1.15
CA LEU A 16 -11.52 1.00 1.32
C LEU A 16 -11.62 2.43 1.84
N THR A 17 -12.42 3.26 1.20
CA THR A 17 -12.57 4.66 1.58
C THR A 17 -13.97 4.93 2.12
N LEU A 18 -14.05 5.66 3.22
CA LEU A 18 -15.31 6.11 3.82
C LEU A 18 -15.33 7.64 3.95
N PRO A 19 -16.54 8.25 3.85
CA PRO A 19 -16.76 9.58 4.40
C PRO A 19 -16.45 9.60 5.90
N ILE A 20 -15.89 10.71 6.41
CA ILE A 20 -15.49 10.83 7.82
C ILE A 20 -16.67 10.60 8.78
N GLU A 21 -17.88 10.97 8.39
CA GLU A 21 -19.11 10.80 9.17
C GLU A 21 -19.49 9.33 9.39
N ARG A 22 -18.93 8.42 8.59
CA ARG A 22 -19.10 6.97 8.72
C ARG A 22 -18.03 6.32 9.60
N PHE A 23 -16.97 7.05 9.92
CA PHE A 23 -15.91 6.59 10.82
C PHE A 23 -16.30 6.86 12.28
N THR A 24 -17.04 5.93 12.85
CA THR A 24 -17.63 6.00 14.20
C THR A 24 -16.90 5.06 15.15
N GLU A 25 -17.17 5.19 16.45
CA GLU A 25 -16.67 4.23 17.45
C GLU A 25 -17.01 2.77 17.10
N LYS A 26 -18.17 2.56 16.47
CA LYS A 26 -18.55 1.22 15.98
C LYS A 26 -17.56 0.72 14.92
N THR A 27 -17.21 1.57 13.96
CA THR A 27 -16.24 1.25 12.90
C THR A 27 -14.85 1.00 13.50
N MET A 28 -14.43 1.81 14.48
CA MET A 28 -13.14 1.66 15.17
C MET A 28 -13.05 0.32 15.91
N LYS A 29 -14.15 -0.10 16.53
CA LYS A 29 -14.18 -1.29 17.37
C LYS A 29 -14.47 -2.58 16.59
N TRP A 30 -15.41 -2.52 15.66
CA TRP A 30 -15.92 -3.70 14.95
C TRP A 30 -15.44 -3.79 13.51
N GLY A 31 -14.69 -2.79 13.04
CA GLY A 31 -14.12 -2.75 11.71
C GLY A 31 -15.14 -2.52 10.60
N LEU A 32 -14.67 -2.78 9.38
CA LEU A 32 -15.44 -2.70 8.15
C LEU A 32 -15.55 -4.07 7.51
N GLY A 33 -16.78 -4.50 7.21
CA GLY A 33 -17.02 -5.68 6.41
C GLY A 33 -16.65 -5.44 4.95
N PHE A 34 -16.04 -6.43 4.33
CA PHE A 34 -15.72 -6.41 2.90
C PHE A 34 -15.67 -7.83 2.33
N ASP A 35 -15.75 -7.93 1.00
CA ASP A 35 -15.64 -9.19 0.27
C ASP A 35 -14.17 -9.51 0.00
N GLY A 36 -13.62 -10.47 0.72
CA GLY A 36 -12.23 -10.92 0.61
C GLY A 36 -11.90 -11.63 -0.70
N SER A 37 -12.90 -12.08 -1.46
CA SER A 37 -12.66 -12.72 -2.77
C SER A 37 -12.08 -11.75 -3.79
N ASN A 38 -12.42 -10.46 -3.69
CA ASN A 38 -11.88 -9.40 -4.53
C ASN A 38 -10.37 -9.18 -4.36
N TYR A 39 -9.81 -9.67 -3.26
CA TYR A 39 -8.39 -9.52 -2.89
C TYR A 39 -7.62 -10.85 -2.93
N GLY A 40 -8.29 -11.93 -3.34
CA GLY A 40 -7.72 -13.27 -3.39
C GLY A 40 -7.58 -13.95 -2.03
N TYR A 41 -8.20 -13.41 -0.97
CA TYR A 41 -8.09 -13.97 0.37
C TYR A 41 -8.91 -15.24 0.56
N ALA A 42 -10.07 -15.32 -0.06
CA ALA A 42 -11.00 -16.44 0.12
C ALA A 42 -11.84 -16.69 -1.13
N PRO A 43 -12.37 -17.91 -1.32
CA PRO A 43 -13.37 -18.17 -2.34
C PRO A 43 -14.69 -17.46 -2.01
N ILE A 44 -15.52 -17.20 -3.01
CA ILE A 44 -16.76 -16.41 -2.90
C ILE A 44 -17.67 -16.92 -1.79
N GLU A 45 -17.77 -18.23 -1.60
CA GLU A 45 -18.64 -18.88 -0.62
C GLU A 45 -18.25 -18.63 0.84
N LYS A 46 -17.04 -18.10 1.09
CA LYS A 46 -16.47 -17.80 2.42
C LYS A 46 -15.73 -16.47 2.43
N SER A 47 -16.20 -15.52 1.64
CA SER A 47 -15.46 -14.28 1.38
C SER A 47 -15.79 -13.14 2.35
N ASP A 48 -16.77 -13.28 3.22
CA ASP A 48 -17.10 -12.27 4.23
C ASP A 48 -15.95 -12.11 5.23
N MET A 49 -15.32 -10.96 5.19
CA MET A 49 -14.18 -10.61 6.04
C MET A 49 -14.37 -9.23 6.66
N VAL A 50 -13.59 -8.97 7.68
CA VAL A 50 -13.60 -7.68 8.39
C VAL A 50 -12.19 -7.10 8.41
N PHE A 51 -12.09 -5.82 8.08
CA PHE A 51 -10.90 -5.01 8.29
C PHE A 51 -11.01 -4.30 9.65
N ILE A 52 -10.09 -4.56 10.56
CA ILE A 52 -10.01 -3.91 11.87
C ILE A 52 -8.92 -2.83 11.80
N PRO A 53 -9.28 -1.54 11.87
CA PRO A 53 -8.29 -0.46 11.75
C PRO A 53 -7.34 -0.42 12.95
N ASP A 54 -6.07 -0.19 12.65
CA ASP A 54 -5.06 0.14 13.66
C ASP A 54 -4.97 1.66 13.80
N LEU A 55 -5.62 2.18 14.83
CA LEU A 55 -5.68 3.63 15.06
C LEU A 55 -4.31 4.27 15.32
N THR A 56 -3.33 3.48 15.76
CA THR A 56 -1.97 3.98 15.98
C THR A 56 -1.21 4.27 14.69
N SER A 57 -1.69 3.74 13.58
CA SER A 57 -1.12 3.94 12.25
C SER A 57 -1.72 5.12 11.48
N ALA A 58 -2.65 5.85 12.09
CA ALA A 58 -3.37 6.92 11.42
C ALA A 58 -2.45 8.09 11.06
N VAL A 59 -2.43 8.47 9.79
CA VAL A 59 -1.67 9.60 9.26
C VAL A 59 -2.51 10.40 8.27
N GLU A 60 -2.26 11.68 8.15
CA GLU A 60 -2.83 12.48 7.06
C GLU A 60 -2.14 12.09 5.74
N GLU A 61 -2.94 11.77 4.71
CA GLU A 61 -2.43 11.38 3.39
C GLU A 61 -1.92 12.59 2.62
N PRO A 62 -0.60 12.75 2.42
CA PRO A 62 -0.05 13.97 1.83
C PRO A 62 -0.29 14.12 0.34
N PHE A 63 -0.65 13.04 -0.35
CA PHE A 63 -0.84 13.02 -1.81
C PHE A 63 -2.31 13.01 -2.23
N ALA A 64 -3.24 13.05 -1.27
CA ALA A 64 -4.67 13.11 -1.58
C ALA A 64 -5.11 14.54 -1.90
N GLU A 65 -5.92 14.72 -2.94
CA GLU A 65 -6.51 16.03 -3.29
C GLU A 65 -7.46 16.56 -2.19
N MET A 66 -8.14 15.65 -1.50
CA MET A 66 -9.02 15.97 -0.37
C MET A 66 -8.36 15.55 0.95
N PRO A 67 -8.56 16.32 2.03
CA PRO A 67 -8.07 15.91 3.36
C PRO A 67 -8.52 14.49 3.68
N THR A 68 -7.57 13.57 3.81
CA THR A 68 -7.80 12.15 3.98
C THR A 68 -6.96 11.61 5.12
N LEU A 69 -7.62 10.97 6.08
CA LEU A 69 -6.96 10.21 7.15
C LEU A 69 -6.72 8.79 6.64
N SER A 70 -5.47 8.41 6.50
CA SER A 70 -5.07 7.08 6.02
C SER A 70 -4.61 6.20 7.19
N MET A 71 -5.01 4.94 7.21
CA MET A 71 -4.56 3.99 8.21
C MET A 71 -4.51 2.55 7.67
N ILE A 72 -3.66 1.75 8.26
CA ILE A 72 -3.58 0.31 8.03
C ILE A 72 -4.37 -0.44 9.11
N GLY A 73 -4.53 -1.75 8.93
CA GLY A 73 -5.24 -2.56 9.91
C GLY A 73 -5.06 -4.06 9.69
N ASP A 74 -5.78 -4.83 10.46
CA ASP A 74 -5.77 -6.27 10.41
C ASP A 74 -6.97 -6.80 9.61
N VAL A 75 -6.77 -7.86 8.86
CA VAL A 75 -7.83 -8.58 8.17
C VAL A 75 -8.22 -9.80 8.99
N CYS A 76 -9.51 -9.94 9.23
CA CYS A 76 -10.07 -11.03 10.01
C CYS A 76 -11.17 -11.76 9.23
N SER A 77 -11.24 -13.07 9.40
CA SER A 77 -12.39 -13.88 8.99
C SER A 77 -13.49 -13.76 10.03
N ILE A 78 -14.74 -13.77 9.59
CA ILE A 78 -15.92 -13.80 10.45
C ILE A 78 -16.16 -15.24 10.87
N THR A 79 -16.35 -15.47 12.16
CA THR A 79 -16.79 -16.72 12.75
C THR A 79 -18.16 -16.51 13.41
N ASP A 80 -18.84 -17.58 13.78
CA ASP A 80 -20.19 -17.50 14.39
C ASP A 80 -20.25 -16.58 15.62
N ASP A 81 -19.15 -16.51 16.42
CA ASP A 81 -19.13 -15.79 17.69
C ASP A 81 -18.13 -14.64 17.72
N SER A 82 -17.23 -14.51 16.72
CA SER A 82 -16.11 -13.54 16.81
C SER A 82 -15.41 -13.29 15.46
N PHE A 83 -14.38 -12.47 15.52
CA PHE A 83 -13.42 -12.27 14.43
C PHE A 83 -12.15 -13.05 14.74
N LYS A 84 -11.68 -13.83 13.75
CA LYS A 84 -10.40 -14.54 13.82
C LYS A 84 -9.41 -13.87 12.86
N PRO A 85 -8.21 -13.49 13.28
CA PRO A 85 -7.18 -13.01 12.36
C PRO A 85 -7.01 -13.97 11.17
N PHE A 86 -7.08 -13.42 9.96
CA PHE A 86 -6.83 -14.20 8.75
C PHE A 86 -5.33 -14.50 8.66
N ASP A 87 -4.97 -15.77 8.78
CA ASP A 87 -3.60 -16.23 9.00
C ASP A 87 -2.68 -16.07 7.77
N GLN A 88 -3.24 -15.90 6.57
CA GLN A 88 -2.48 -15.63 5.35
C GLN A 88 -2.28 -14.13 5.07
N TYR A 89 -2.94 -13.26 5.82
CA TYR A 89 -2.75 -11.83 5.65
C TYR A 89 -1.34 -11.40 6.06
N PRO A 90 -0.57 -10.72 5.20
CA PRO A 90 0.86 -10.46 5.44
C PRO A 90 1.17 -9.82 6.79
N ARG A 91 0.38 -8.85 7.22
CA ARG A 91 0.54 -8.22 8.53
C ARG A 91 0.27 -9.18 9.69
N ASN A 92 -0.73 -10.06 9.56
CA ASN A 92 -1.02 -11.07 10.59
C ASN A 92 0.09 -12.12 10.66
N VAL A 93 0.69 -12.49 9.52
CA VAL A 93 1.87 -13.36 9.47
C VAL A 93 3.05 -12.71 10.21
N ALA A 94 3.32 -11.42 9.98
CA ALA A 94 4.38 -10.69 10.68
C ALA A 94 4.11 -10.63 12.19
N LYS A 95 2.88 -10.36 12.62
CA LYS A 95 2.50 -10.39 14.05
C LYS A 95 2.68 -11.79 14.67
N ALA A 96 2.32 -12.84 13.94
CA ALA A 96 2.51 -14.22 14.39
C ALA A 96 4.00 -14.56 14.52
N ALA A 97 4.84 -14.10 13.62
CA ALA A 97 6.30 -14.29 13.68
C ALA A 97 6.90 -13.58 14.91
N VAL A 98 6.50 -12.33 15.19
CA VAL A 98 6.94 -11.60 16.40
C VAL A 98 6.52 -12.34 17.65
N LYS A 99 5.26 -12.78 17.70
CA LYS A 99 4.75 -13.54 18.85
C LYS A 99 5.52 -14.85 19.04
N TYR A 100 5.76 -15.61 17.99
CA TYR A 100 6.53 -16.84 18.05
C TYR A 100 7.93 -16.61 18.62
N MET A 101 8.61 -15.57 18.17
CA MET A 101 9.94 -15.19 18.62
C MET A 101 9.94 -14.90 20.14
N GLN A 102 8.95 -14.11 20.61
CA GLN A 102 8.81 -13.76 22.02
C GLN A 102 8.46 -14.98 22.89
N ASP A 103 7.48 -15.78 22.47
CA ASP A 103 7.01 -16.97 23.22
C ASP A 103 8.13 -18.03 23.39
N ASN A 104 9.08 -18.09 22.45
CA ASN A 104 10.20 -19.01 22.51
C ASN A 104 11.48 -18.40 23.11
N GLY A 105 11.42 -17.17 23.61
CA GLY A 105 12.55 -16.50 24.24
C GLY A 105 13.73 -16.24 23.28
N ILE A 106 13.48 -16.13 21.97
CA ILE A 106 14.50 -15.86 20.96
C ILE A 106 14.95 -14.41 21.04
N ALA A 107 14.00 -13.48 21.04
CA ALA A 107 14.20 -12.06 21.23
C ALA A 107 12.86 -11.39 21.60
N ASP A 108 12.91 -10.19 22.14
CA ASP A 108 11.75 -9.35 22.46
C ASP A 108 11.44 -8.30 21.40
N THR A 109 12.42 -7.99 20.54
CA THR A 109 12.35 -6.91 19.54
C THR A 109 12.97 -7.35 18.22
N ILE A 110 12.36 -6.92 17.11
CA ILE A 110 12.91 -7.01 15.75
C ILE A 110 13.21 -5.59 15.26
N LEU A 111 14.44 -5.36 14.82
CA LEU A 111 14.81 -4.12 14.14
C LEU A 111 14.88 -4.39 12.63
N MET A 112 14.23 -3.53 11.86
CA MET A 112 14.22 -3.59 10.40
C MET A 112 14.66 -2.25 9.84
N GLY A 113 15.46 -2.27 8.78
CA GLY A 113 15.91 -1.08 8.03
C GLY A 113 15.46 -1.18 6.57
N PRO A 114 14.23 -0.81 6.22
CA PRO A 114 13.79 -0.80 4.83
C PRO A 114 14.53 0.28 4.03
N GLU A 115 14.91 -0.04 2.79
CA GLU A 115 15.51 0.88 1.84
C GLU A 115 14.52 1.12 0.71
N PHE A 116 14.01 2.34 0.62
CA PHE A 116 13.10 2.75 -0.45
C PHE A 116 13.88 3.45 -1.55
N GLU A 117 13.71 2.98 -2.80
CA GLU A 117 14.30 3.58 -3.98
C GLU A 117 13.19 4.05 -4.93
N LEU A 118 13.33 5.25 -5.47
CA LEU A 118 12.36 5.85 -6.36
C LEU A 118 13.03 6.79 -7.36
N PHE A 119 12.34 7.05 -8.47
CA PHE A 119 12.68 8.10 -9.41
C PHE A 119 11.72 9.27 -9.26
N ILE A 120 12.24 10.49 -9.35
CA ILE A 120 11.45 11.71 -9.50
C ILE A 120 11.49 12.05 -10.99
N LEU A 121 10.31 12.19 -11.59
CA LEU A 121 10.17 12.43 -13.02
C LEU A 121 9.38 13.72 -13.25
N ASP A 122 9.76 14.50 -14.25
CA ASP A 122 9.05 15.74 -14.62
C ASP A 122 7.77 15.43 -15.40
N TYR A 123 7.75 14.31 -16.09
CA TYR A 123 6.60 13.89 -16.87
C TYR A 123 6.40 12.37 -16.82
N VAL A 124 5.18 11.96 -16.53
CA VAL A 124 4.74 10.56 -16.64
C VAL A 124 3.36 10.52 -17.25
N ALA A 125 3.20 9.80 -18.34
CA ALA A 125 1.90 9.47 -18.93
C ALA A 125 1.72 7.96 -18.99
N PHE A 126 0.60 7.47 -18.50
CA PHE A 126 0.22 6.06 -18.56
C PHE A 126 -1.11 5.90 -19.28
N GLN A 127 -1.13 5.08 -20.30
CA GLN A 127 -2.34 4.72 -21.03
C GLN A 127 -2.57 3.21 -20.88
N ALA A 128 -3.77 2.84 -20.50
CA ALA A 128 -4.18 1.43 -20.42
C ALA A 128 -5.58 1.27 -21.03
N ASP A 129 -5.62 1.05 -22.32
CA ASP A 129 -6.83 0.75 -23.09
C ASP A 129 -6.85 -0.74 -23.47
N PRO A 130 -8.00 -1.32 -23.84
CA PRO A 130 -8.07 -2.71 -24.28
C PRO A 130 -7.14 -3.05 -25.45
N GLN A 131 -6.76 -2.06 -26.26
CA GLN A 131 -5.97 -2.20 -27.47
C GLN A 131 -4.52 -1.74 -27.32
N ARG A 132 -4.21 -0.97 -26.26
CA ARG A 132 -2.90 -0.35 -26.08
C ARG A 132 -2.56 -0.14 -24.62
N ILE A 133 -1.36 -0.54 -24.26
CA ILE A 133 -0.72 -0.15 -22.99
C ILE A 133 0.54 0.63 -23.36
N ALA A 134 0.67 1.84 -22.86
CA ALA A 134 1.85 2.68 -23.08
C ALA A 134 2.25 3.36 -21.76
N LEU A 135 3.55 3.52 -21.55
CA LEU A 135 4.15 4.33 -20.51
C LEU A 135 5.11 5.29 -21.20
N GLU A 136 4.92 6.58 -20.97
CA GLU A 136 5.81 7.65 -21.41
C GLU A 136 6.36 8.35 -20.18
N ILE A 137 7.65 8.51 -20.13
CA ILE A 137 8.36 9.21 -19.04
C ILE A 137 9.34 10.18 -19.63
N ASP A 138 9.50 11.34 -19.00
CA ASP A 138 10.45 12.35 -19.41
C ASP A 138 11.04 13.09 -18.20
N SER A 139 12.21 13.67 -18.40
CA SER A 139 12.88 14.52 -17.44
C SER A 139 13.63 15.63 -18.16
N ASP A 140 13.54 16.85 -17.67
CA ASP A 140 14.25 18.02 -18.21
C ASP A 140 15.77 17.84 -18.20
N CYS A 141 16.28 16.95 -17.36
CA CYS A 141 17.70 16.66 -17.22
C CYS A 141 18.18 15.48 -18.08
N ALA A 142 17.36 14.91 -18.94
CA ALA A 142 17.73 13.76 -19.78
C ALA A 142 18.79 14.17 -20.83
N GLU A 143 19.84 13.35 -21.01
CA GLU A 143 20.94 13.63 -21.94
C GLU A 143 20.51 13.76 -23.41
N TRP A 144 19.42 13.13 -23.79
CA TRP A 144 18.86 13.14 -25.16
C TRP A 144 17.52 13.83 -25.22
N ASN A 145 17.24 14.67 -24.23
CA ASN A 145 15.99 15.43 -24.24
C ASN A 145 16.00 16.42 -25.42
N THR A 146 14.96 16.40 -26.22
CA THR A 146 14.69 17.42 -27.22
C THR A 146 13.79 18.50 -26.59
N PRO A 147 13.61 19.68 -27.21
CA PRO A 147 12.76 20.72 -26.64
C PRO A 147 11.27 20.37 -26.57
N ASN A 148 10.89 19.12 -26.87
CA ASN A 148 9.50 18.67 -26.83
C ASN A 148 9.29 17.74 -25.63
N ILE A 149 8.29 18.03 -24.83
CA ILE A 149 7.86 17.14 -23.75
C ILE A 149 7.44 15.80 -24.33
N GLY A 150 7.94 14.70 -23.77
CA GLY A 150 7.61 13.36 -24.21
C GLY A 150 8.64 12.72 -25.15
N ASP A 151 9.79 13.34 -25.36
CA ASP A 151 10.88 12.78 -26.18
C ASP A 151 11.72 11.71 -25.47
N GLY A 152 11.27 11.26 -24.33
CA GLY A 152 11.62 9.97 -23.79
C GLY A 152 12.93 9.88 -23.01
N TYR A 153 12.86 10.09 -21.71
CA TYR A 153 13.91 9.68 -20.80
C TYR A 153 13.77 8.19 -20.48
N GLN A 154 14.84 7.46 -20.65
CA GLN A 154 14.88 6.08 -20.22
C GLN A 154 15.21 6.00 -18.71
N ILE A 155 14.40 5.25 -17.94
CA ILE A 155 14.70 4.98 -16.54
C ILE A 155 16.13 4.48 -16.43
N ARG A 156 16.93 5.12 -15.60
CA ARG A 156 18.32 4.73 -15.38
C ARG A 156 18.42 3.33 -14.83
N HIS A 157 19.37 2.60 -15.39
CA HIS A 157 19.84 1.38 -14.77
C HIS A 157 20.70 1.72 -13.53
N LYS A 158 21.19 0.68 -12.87
CA LYS A 158 22.08 0.76 -11.71
C LYS A 158 23.21 1.79 -11.92
N GLY A 159 23.46 2.65 -10.92
CA GLY A 159 24.58 3.60 -10.94
C GLY A 159 24.19 5.07 -10.80
N ALA A 160 22.91 5.39 -10.59
CA ALA A 160 22.42 6.76 -10.42
C ALA A 160 22.60 7.34 -8.99
N TYR A 161 23.40 6.72 -8.14
CA TYR A 161 23.67 7.20 -6.79
C TYR A 161 24.74 8.27 -6.74
N HIS A 162 24.53 9.27 -5.87
CA HIS A 162 25.51 10.33 -5.57
C HIS A 162 25.90 11.18 -6.79
N ILE A 163 24.99 11.36 -7.70
CA ILE A 163 25.22 12.20 -8.88
C ILE A 163 25.10 13.67 -8.49
N THR A 164 25.96 14.50 -9.06
CA THR A 164 26.01 15.92 -8.76
C THR A 164 25.10 16.69 -9.72
N SER A 165 24.11 17.40 -9.17
CA SER A 165 23.31 18.40 -9.91
C SER A 165 24.21 19.40 -10.68
N PRO A 166 23.79 20.01 -11.82
CA PRO A 166 22.40 20.18 -12.25
C PRO A 166 21.86 19.15 -13.27
N HIS A 167 22.61 18.14 -13.60
CA HIS A 167 22.27 17.26 -14.73
C HIS A 167 21.56 15.97 -14.34
N ASP A 168 21.26 15.80 -13.05
CA ASP A 168 20.56 14.60 -12.54
C ASP A 168 19.75 14.89 -11.29
N ASN A 169 18.51 14.48 -11.31
CA ASN A 169 17.59 14.47 -10.18
C ASN A 169 17.34 13.05 -9.72
#